data_f3ec1a82e35ee794c8f41d365fc46b50
#
_entry.id   f3ec1a82e35ee794c8f41d365fc46b50
#
_cell.length_a   1.000
_cell.length_b   1.000
_cell.length_c   1.000
_cell.angle_alpha   90.00
_cell.angle_beta   90.00
_cell.angle_gamma   90.00
#
_symmetry.space_group_name_H-M   'P 1'
#
loop_
_entity.id
_entity.type
_entity.pdbx_description
1 polymer ?
#
loop_
_entity_poly.entity_id
_entity_poly.type
_entity_poly.pdbx_seq_one_letter_code
_entity_poly.pdbx_strand_id
1 'polypeptide(L)'
;MYMERKQTVAEISETTGLSASTIKRRLAEIELKWEQPRISGRGVVHMDATYFTRNKGILLAVESGTGRVLYMEHISHERLADYKKAVNHISDNGYEITGLVVDGFKGLTKEFSRFKIQMCHFHIVAKVRTQLTKNPQLTAGRELLNYYCPLNNTTSHLTY
;
A
#
# COMPACT_ATOMS: atom_id res chain seq x y z
N MET A 1 7.13 -21.97 -0.57
CA MET A 1 8.55 -21.66 -0.25
C MET A 1 8.96 -20.26 -0.70
N TYR A 2 8.84 -19.88 -1.98
CA TYR A 2 9.17 -18.51 -2.46
C TYR A 2 8.34 -17.41 -1.79
N MET A 3 7.03 -17.59 -1.74
CA MET A 3 6.10 -16.59 -1.18
C MET A 3 6.14 -16.52 0.36
N GLU A 4 6.29 -17.66 1.02
CA GLU A 4 6.24 -17.73 2.49
C GLU A 4 7.55 -17.30 3.15
N ARG A 5 8.69 -17.57 2.51
CA ARG A 5 10.02 -17.32 3.07
C ARG A 5 10.72 -16.08 2.52
N LYS A 6 10.07 -15.34 1.61
CA LYS A 6 10.65 -14.17 0.92
C LYS A 6 12.02 -14.48 0.26
N GLN A 7 12.18 -15.71 -0.22
CA GLN A 7 13.44 -16.17 -0.83
C GLN A 7 13.65 -15.53 -2.20
N THR A 8 14.89 -15.18 -2.50
CA THR A 8 15.30 -14.75 -3.84
C THR A 8 15.41 -15.95 -4.80
N VAL A 9 15.40 -15.68 -6.12
CA VAL A 9 15.63 -16.73 -7.14
C VAL A 9 17.00 -17.39 -6.95
N ALA A 10 18.02 -16.67 -6.49
CA ALA A 10 19.34 -17.19 -6.22
C ALA A 10 19.31 -18.21 -5.06
N GLU A 11 18.69 -17.88 -3.94
CA GLU A 11 18.54 -18.76 -2.77
C GLU A 11 17.74 -20.01 -3.09
N ILE A 12 16.69 -19.88 -3.93
CA ILE A 12 15.93 -21.05 -4.39
C ILE A 12 16.79 -21.93 -5.31
N SER A 13 17.60 -21.32 -6.19
CA SER A 13 18.53 -22.04 -7.07
C SER A 13 19.53 -22.85 -6.26
N GLU A 14 20.13 -22.25 -5.24
CA GLU A 14 21.07 -22.91 -4.34
C GLU A 14 20.42 -24.06 -3.58
N THR A 15 19.22 -23.85 -3.04
CA THR A 15 18.50 -24.84 -2.24
C THR A 15 17.96 -26.02 -3.08
N THR A 16 17.55 -25.75 -4.33
CA THR A 16 16.87 -26.77 -5.18
C THR A 16 17.76 -27.38 -6.25
N GLY A 17 18.93 -26.78 -6.53
CA GLY A 17 19.80 -27.16 -7.64
C GLY A 17 19.25 -26.82 -9.04
N LEU A 18 18.10 -26.12 -9.12
CA LEU A 18 17.51 -25.72 -10.39
C LEU A 18 18.14 -24.44 -10.90
N SER A 19 18.28 -24.31 -12.23
CA SER A 19 18.75 -23.06 -12.83
C SER A 19 17.81 -21.91 -12.59
N ALA A 20 18.34 -20.68 -12.48
CA ALA A 20 17.55 -19.46 -12.30
C ALA A 20 16.49 -19.27 -13.41
N SER A 21 16.79 -19.67 -14.64
CA SER A 21 15.84 -19.62 -15.77
C SER A 21 14.67 -20.61 -15.58
N THR A 22 14.94 -21.81 -15.10
CA THR A 22 13.91 -22.83 -14.79
C THR A 22 12.99 -22.34 -13.67
N ILE A 23 13.57 -21.73 -12.61
CA ILE A 23 12.80 -21.18 -11.48
C ILE A 23 11.91 -20.06 -11.97
N LYS A 24 12.45 -19.08 -12.72
CA LYS A 24 11.66 -17.97 -13.27
C LYS A 24 10.51 -18.45 -14.14
N ARG A 25 10.75 -19.44 -15.01
CA ARG A 25 9.69 -20.02 -15.84
C ARG A 25 8.60 -20.66 -15.01
N ARG A 26 8.96 -21.50 -14.02
CA ARG A 26 7.98 -22.11 -13.11
C ARG A 26 7.20 -21.09 -12.28
N LEU A 27 7.85 -20.03 -11.82
CA LEU A 27 7.17 -18.95 -11.11
C LEU A 27 6.18 -18.18 -12.01
N ALA A 28 6.51 -18.02 -13.30
CA ALA A 28 5.62 -17.39 -14.26
C ALA A 28 4.39 -18.24 -14.61
N GLU A 29 4.48 -19.56 -14.44
CA GLU A 29 3.36 -20.50 -14.66
C GLU A 29 2.38 -20.54 -13.46
N ILE A 30 2.76 -19.96 -12.31
CA ILE A 30 1.90 -19.90 -11.13
C ILE A 30 0.87 -18.79 -11.32
N GLU A 31 -0.37 -19.15 -11.57
CA GLU A 31 -1.50 -18.23 -11.45
C GLU A 31 -1.86 -18.06 -9.97
N LEU A 32 -1.53 -16.91 -9.42
CA LEU A 32 -2.04 -16.52 -8.10
C LEU A 32 -3.50 -16.09 -8.26
N LYS A 33 -4.42 -16.99 -7.99
CA LYS A 33 -5.83 -16.63 -7.85
C LYS A 33 -6.02 -16.03 -6.46
N TRP A 34 -6.11 -14.72 -6.41
CA TRP A 34 -6.48 -14.03 -5.19
C TRP A 34 -8.00 -14.08 -5.05
N GLU A 35 -8.49 -14.87 -4.12
CA GLU A 35 -9.89 -14.80 -3.71
C GLU A 35 -10.02 -13.65 -2.70
N GLN A 36 -10.92 -12.70 -3.01
CA GLN A 36 -11.19 -11.61 -2.07
C GLN A 36 -11.70 -12.20 -0.75
N PRO A 37 -11.09 -11.84 0.38
CA PRO A 37 -11.49 -12.42 1.66
C PRO A 37 -12.93 -12.05 2.00
N ARG A 38 -13.65 -12.94 2.68
CA ARG A 38 -14.89 -12.55 3.36
C ARG A 38 -14.53 -11.57 4.46
N ILE A 39 -15.08 -10.37 4.37
CA ILE A 39 -14.78 -9.29 5.30
C ILE A 39 -16.01 -8.94 6.12
N SER A 40 -15.79 -8.74 7.42
CA SER A 40 -16.82 -8.21 8.33
C SER A 40 -16.12 -7.38 9.40
N GLY A 41 -16.83 -6.45 10.00
CA GLY A 41 -16.32 -5.56 11.02
C GLY A 41 -16.46 -4.10 10.66
N ARG A 42 -15.74 -3.25 11.39
CA ARG A 42 -15.73 -1.81 11.16
C ARG A 42 -14.35 -1.24 11.50
N GLY A 43 -13.95 -0.20 10.78
CA GLY A 43 -12.68 0.46 11.09
C GLY A 43 -12.23 1.42 10.00
N VAL A 44 -11.02 1.93 10.21
CA VAL A 44 -10.34 2.80 9.25
C VAL A 44 -9.62 1.93 8.23
N VAL A 45 -9.71 2.29 6.96
CA VAL A 45 -9.08 1.56 5.86
C VAL A 45 -7.97 2.40 5.24
N HIS A 46 -6.79 1.84 5.16
CA HIS A 46 -5.67 2.40 4.40
C HIS A 46 -5.73 1.89 2.97
N MET A 47 -5.61 2.79 2.00
CA MET A 47 -5.52 2.43 0.59
C MET A 47 -4.28 3.03 -0.03
N ASP A 48 -3.52 2.19 -0.73
CA ASP A 48 -2.29 2.59 -1.42
C ASP A 48 -2.10 1.77 -2.69
N ALA A 49 -1.45 2.37 -3.68
CA ALA A 49 -1.09 1.72 -4.93
C ALA A 49 0.43 1.59 -5.07
N THR A 50 0.91 0.37 -5.20
CA THR A 50 2.33 0.07 -5.34
C THR A 50 2.63 -0.51 -6.71
N TYR A 51 3.67 0.00 -7.39
CA TYR A 51 4.08 -0.44 -8.71
C TYR A 51 5.40 -1.20 -8.67
N PHE A 52 5.42 -2.39 -9.26
CA PHE A 52 6.61 -3.23 -9.42
C PHE A 52 7.34 -2.94 -10.73
N THR A 53 6.57 -2.53 -11.75
CA THR A 53 7.07 -2.08 -13.06
C THR A 53 6.18 -0.96 -13.56
N ARG A 54 6.55 -0.35 -14.70
CA ARG A 54 5.80 0.77 -15.29
C ARG A 54 4.29 0.53 -15.44
N ASN A 55 3.86 -0.71 -15.71
CA ASN A 55 2.46 -1.06 -16.01
C ASN A 55 1.96 -2.24 -15.15
N LYS A 56 2.61 -2.56 -14.05
CA LYS A 56 2.20 -3.63 -13.15
C LYS A 56 2.25 -3.12 -11.73
N GLY A 57 1.11 -2.90 -11.16
CA GLY A 57 0.93 -2.47 -9.78
C GLY A 57 -0.17 -3.26 -9.10
N ILE A 58 -0.30 -3.01 -7.83
CA ILE A 58 -1.34 -3.54 -6.96
C ILE A 58 -1.95 -2.37 -6.21
N LEU A 59 -3.27 -2.25 -6.25
CA LEU A 59 -4.03 -1.47 -5.30
C LEU A 59 -4.35 -2.37 -4.10
N LEU A 60 -3.97 -1.90 -2.93
CA LEU A 60 -4.18 -2.61 -1.68
C LEU A 60 -5.04 -1.78 -0.74
N ALA A 61 -6.03 -2.41 -0.08
CA ALA A 61 -6.76 -1.83 1.02
C ALA A 61 -6.60 -2.69 2.26
N VAL A 62 -6.14 -2.09 3.35
CA VAL A 62 -5.86 -2.78 4.62
C VAL A 62 -6.60 -2.11 5.77
N GLU A 63 -7.06 -2.92 6.72
CA GLU A 63 -7.61 -2.44 7.98
C GLU A 63 -6.51 -1.82 8.84
N SER A 64 -6.73 -0.58 9.28
CA SER A 64 -5.84 0.08 10.23
C SER A 64 -5.89 -0.66 11.59
N GLY A 65 -4.76 -0.91 12.17
CA GLY A 65 -4.66 -1.56 13.47
C GLY A 65 -4.43 -3.06 13.43
N THR A 66 -5.07 -3.81 12.54
CA THR A 66 -4.82 -5.25 12.37
C THR A 66 -3.89 -5.58 11.22
N GLY A 67 -3.77 -4.68 10.23
CA GLY A 67 -3.06 -4.95 8.99
C GLY A 67 -3.76 -5.97 8.07
N ARG A 68 -5.00 -6.36 8.39
CA ARG A 68 -5.76 -7.32 7.58
C ARG A 68 -6.06 -6.75 6.21
N VAL A 69 -5.72 -7.49 5.16
CA VAL A 69 -6.05 -7.14 3.78
C VAL A 69 -7.55 -7.29 3.58
N LEU A 70 -8.22 -6.20 3.19
CA LEU A 70 -9.64 -6.15 2.90
C LEU A 70 -9.92 -6.22 1.40
N TYR A 71 -8.99 -5.71 0.58
CA TYR A 71 -9.09 -5.72 -0.87
C TYR A 71 -7.72 -5.68 -1.51
N MET A 72 -7.55 -6.39 -2.61
CA MET A 72 -6.36 -6.34 -3.45
C MET A 72 -6.74 -6.51 -4.91
N GLU A 73 -6.18 -5.68 -5.78
CA GLU A 73 -6.39 -5.79 -7.22
C GLU A 73 -5.13 -5.42 -8.00
N HIS A 74 -4.87 -6.17 -9.07
CA HIS A 74 -3.83 -5.80 -10.03
C HIS A 74 -4.29 -4.61 -10.87
N ILE A 75 -3.46 -3.59 -10.93
CA ILE A 75 -3.70 -2.38 -11.71
C ILE A 75 -2.55 -2.13 -12.69
N SER A 76 -2.86 -1.63 -13.87
CA SER A 76 -1.85 -1.15 -14.82
C SER A 76 -1.52 0.32 -14.63
N HIS A 77 -2.51 1.09 -14.22
CA HIS A 77 -2.43 2.52 -13.93
C HIS A 77 -3.37 2.83 -12.78
N GLU A 78 -2.97 3.74 -11.92
CA GLU A 78 -3.78 4.21 -10.80
C GLU A 78 -4.90 5.13 -11.30
N ARG A 79 -6.13 4.79 -10.99
CA ARG A 79 -7.33 5.54 -11.36
C ARG A 79 -8.28 5.67 -10.18
N LEU A 80 -9.00 6.77 -10.14
CA LEU A 80 -10.04 6.98 -9.13
C LEU A 80 -11.10 5.85 -9.11
N ALA A 81 -11.39 5.27 -10.29
CA ALA A 81 -12.32 4.16 -10.42
C ALA A 81 -11.87 2.89 -9.66
N ASP A 82 -10.56 2.64 -9.58
CA ASP A 82 -10.02 1.47 -8.89
C ASP A 82 -10.25 1.60 -7.38
N TYR A 83 -10.04 2.79 -6.82
CA TYR A 83 -10.36 3.10 -5.42
C TYR A 83 -11.86 3.01 -5.11
N LYS A 84 -12.71 3.48 -6.04
CA LYS A 84 -14.18 3.35 -5.90
C LYS A 84 -14.59 1.88 -5.85
N LYS A 85 -14.03 1.07 -6.73
CA LYS A 85 -14.27 -0.37 -6.78
C LYS A 85 -13.86 -1.03 -5.46
N ALA A 86 -12.69 -0.69 -4.91
CA ALA A 86 -12.23 -1.19 -3.62
C ALA A 86 -13.18 -0.81 -2.48
N VAL A 87 -13.55 0.47 -2.36
CA VAL A 87 -14.46 0.95 -1.31
C VAL A 87 -15.84 0.28 -1.42
N ASN A 88 -16.39 0.17 -2.61
CA ASN A 88 -17.68 -0.49 -2.82
C ASN A 88 -17.59 -1.98 -2.44
N HIS A 89 -16.57 -2.68 -2.93
CA HIS A 89 -16.37 -4.09 -2.59
C HIS A 89 -16.30 -4.30 -1.07
N ILE A 90 -15.53 -3.48 -0.36
CA ILE A 90 -15.38 -3.57 1.10
C ILE A 90 -16.74 -3.35 1.79
N SER A 91 -17.50 -2.32 1.38
CA SER A 91 -18.80 -2.00 1.96
C SER A 91 -19.86 -3.06 1.64
N ASP A 92 -19.92 -3.54 0.40
CA ASP A 92 -20.89 -4.53 -0.08
C ASP A 92 -20.67 -5.90 0.59
N ASN A 93 -19.44 -6.20 1.03
CA ASN A 93 -19.13 -7.40 1.80
C ASN A 93 -19.33 -7.24 3.32
N GLY A 94 -19.97 -6.16 3.76
CA GLY A 94 -20.42 -5.99 5.15
C GLY A 94 -19.40 -5.36 6.09
N TYR A 95 -18.35 -4.71 5.57
CA TYR A 95 -17.40 -3.95 6.38
C TYR A 95 -17.81 -2.47 6.46
N GLU A 96 -17.98 -1.95 7.68
CA GLU A 96 -18.29 -0.55 7.92
C GLU A 96 -17.03 0.30 7.91
N ILE A 97 -16.80 1.07 6.84
CA ILE A 97 -15.68 2.00 6.73
C ILE A 97 -15.96 3.25 7.57
N THR A 98 -15.20 3.46 8.65
CA THR A 98 -15.33 4.62 9.54
C THR A 98 -14.42 5.79 9.15
N GLY A 99 -13.43 5.54 8.32
CA GLY A 99 -12.50 6.52 7.79
C GLY A 99 -11.57 5.91 6.76
N LEU A 100 -10.94 6.77 5.96
CA LEU A 100 -9.98 6.38 4.94
C LEU A 100 -8.65 7.08 5.16
N VAL A 101 -7.56 6.34 5.00
CA VAL A 101 -6.21 6.88 4.92
C VAL A 101 -5.69 6.63 3.52
N VAL A 102 -5.31 7.70 2.81
CA VAL A 102 -4.91 7.64 1.39
C VAL A 102 -3.64 8.46 1.15
N ASP A 103 -2.96 8.21 0.04
CA ASP A 103 -1.70 8.88 -0.33
C ASP A 103 -1.86 10.33 -0.82
N GLY A 104 -3.08 10.78 -1.05
CA GLY A 104 -3.40 12.09 -1.62
C GLY A 104 -3.40 12.10 -3.15
N PHE A 105 -3.67 10.97 -3.79
CA PHE A 105 -3.98 10.91 -5.22
C PHE A 105 -5.12 11.87 -5.57
N LYS A 106 -4.97 12.55 -6.72
CA LYS A 106 -5.88 13.62 -7.12
C LYS A 106 -7.33 13.13 -7.25
N GLY A 107 -8.22 13.78 -6.53
CA GLY A 107 -9.67 13.50 -6.58
C GLY A 107 -10.19 12.61 -5.46
N LEU A 108 -9.36 11.84 -4.75
CA LEU A 108 -9.80 10.95 -3.68
C LEU A 108 -10.58 11.67 -2.58
N THR A 109 -10.07 12.81 -2.10
CA THR A 109 -10.73 13.58 -1.05
C THR A 109 -12.13 14.06 -1.46
N LYS A 110 -12.29 14.47 -2.72
CA LYS A 110 -13.58 14.90 -3.25
C LYS A 110 -14.53 13.73 -3.42
N GLU A 111 -14.03 12.63 -4.00
CA GLU A 111 -14.83 11.43 -4.28
C GLU A 111 -15.37 10.78 -3.01
N PHE A 112 -14.52 10.71 -1.98
CA PHE A 112 -14.86 10.05 -0.73
C PHE A 112 -15.22 11.02 0.40
N SER A 113 -15.71 12.22 0.06
CA SER A 113 -16.08 13.28 1.03
C SER A 113 -17.10 12.84 2.09
N ARG A 114 -17.84 11.75 1.85
CA ARG A 114 -18.72 11.13 2.83
C ARG A 114 -18.00 10.44 4.00
N PHE A 115 -16.71 10.12 3.84
CA PHE A 115 -15.89 9.51 4.87
C PHE A 115 -14.97 10.54 5.54
N LYS A 116 -14.54 10.26 6.75
CA LYS A 116 -13.41 10.95 7.35
C LYS A 116 -12.14 10.53 6.60
N ILE A 117 -11.44 11.49 5.97
CA ILE A 117 -10.26 11.21 5.17
C ILE A 117 -9.04 11.82 5.84
N GLN A 118 -7.99 11.02 5.94
CA GLN A 118 -6.67 11.45 6.35
C GLN A 118 -5.66 11.13 5.25
N MET A 119 -4.76 12.07 4.97
CA MET A 119 -3.60 11.78 4.14
C MET A 119 -2.62 10.90 4.93
N CYS A 120 -2.09 9.86 4.30
CA CYS A 120 -1.10 8.98 4.88
C CYS A 120 0.14 9.77 5.34
N HIS A 121 0.54 9.60 6.59
CA HIS A 121 1.67 10.33 7.18
C HIS A 121 2.97 10.09 6.41
N PHE A 122 3.22 8.85 5.98
CA PHE A 122 4.38 8.53 5.15
C PHE A 122 4.44 9.38 3.88
N HIS A 123 3.32 9.51 3.17
CA HIS A 123 3.24 10.33 1.95
C HIS A 123 3.32 11.82 2.22
N ILE A 124 2.79 12.31 3.36
CA ILE A 124 2.99 13.70 3.78
C ILE A 124 4.48 13.98 3.97
N VAL A 125 5.17 13.13 4.75
CA VAL A 125 6.62 13.30 5.02
C VAL A 125 7.43 13.20 3.74
N ALA A 126 7.09 12.27 2.84
CA ALA A 126 7.75 12.15 1.54
C ALA A 126 7.59 13.43 0.70
N LYS A 127 6.38 13.99 0.64
CA LYS A 127 6.10 15.28 -0.03
C LYS A 127 6.87 16.43 0.59
N VAL A 128 6.86 16.55 1.91
CA VAL A 128 7.62 17.60 2.61
C VAL A 128 9.11 17.49 2.29
N ARG A 129 9.69 16.30 2.37
CA ARG A 129 11.10 16.07 2.04
C ARG A 129 11.45 16.41 0.59
N THR A 130 10.54 16.12 -0.34
CA THR A 130 10.74 16.46 -1.76
C THR A 130 10.75 17.97 -1.98
N GLN A 131 9.92 18.72 -1.25
CA GLN A 131 9.84 20.19 -1.37
C GLN A 131 10.98 20.91 -0.65
N LEU A 132 11.41 20.39 0.50
CA LEU A 132 12.39 21.07 1.36
C LEU A 132 13.82 20.61 1.16
N THR A 133 14.06 19.55 0.37
CA THR A 133 15.34 18.82 0.34
C THR A 133 15.63 18.05 1.65
N LYS A 134 16.68 17.22 1.65
CA LYS A 134 17.08 16.44 2.83
C LYS A 134 17.75 17.29 3.91
N ASN A 135 18.30 18.44 3.53
CA ASN A 135 19.03 19.34 4.44
C ASN A 135 18.67 20.81 4.13
N PRO A 136 17.47 21.27 4.55
CA PRO A 136 17.02 22.63 4.27
C PRO A 136 17.89 23.66 4.98
N GLN A 137 18.29 24.68 4.25
CA GLN A 137 19.15 25.78 4.77
C GLN A 137 18.35 26.80 5.61
N LEU A 138 17.07 26.98 5.27
CA LEU A 138 16.18 27.90 5.97
C LEU A 138 15.67 27.32 7.29
N THR A 139 15.61 28.13 8.34
CA THR A 139 15.09 27.73 9.66
C THR A 139 13.68 27.15 9.58
N ALA A 140 12.78 27.82 8.86
CA ALA A 140 11.42 27.32 8.65
C ALA A 140 11.36 25.94 8.03
N GLY A 141 12.27 25.64 7.08
CA GLY A 141 12.37 24.31 6.48
C GLY A 141 12.83 23.23 7.47
N ARG A 142 13.79 23.59 8.34
CA ARG A 142 14.28 22.69 9.40
C ARG A 142 13.19 22.41 10.45
N GLU A 143 12.49 23.45 10.87
CA GLU A 143 11.36 23.32 11.81
C GLU A 143 10.24 22.46 11.24
N LEU A 144 9.90 22.64 9.97
CA LEU A 144 8.87 21.84 9.29
C LEU A 144 9.28 20.37 9.20
N LEU A 145 10.54 20.07 8.85
CA LEU A 145 11.06 18.70 8.88
C LEU A 145 11.00 18.09 10.29
N ASN A 146 11.40 18.84 11.30
CA ASN A 146 11.37 18.36 12.69
C ASN A 146 9.94 18.12 13.17
N TYR A 147 8.97 18.90 12.73
CA TYR A 147 7.56 18.69 13.04
C TYR A 147 7.00 17.40 12.43
N TYR A 148 7.38 17.09 11.19
CA TYR A 148 6.86 15.91 10.49
C TYR A 148 7.70 14.63 10.69
N CYS A 149 8.98 14.72 11.04
CA CYS A 149 9.84 13.56 11.29
C CYS A 149 9.31 12.61 12.37
N PRO A 150 8.76 13.06 13.51
CA PRO A 150 8.21 12.18 14.52
C PRO A 150 7.01 11.36 14.04
N LEU A 151 6.26 11.83 13.03
CA LEU A 151 5.12 11.10 12.48
C LEU A 151 5.52 9.77 11.82
N ASN A 152 6.76 9.64 11.34
CA ASN A 152 7.26 8.37 10.81
C ASN A 152 7.56 7.34 11.90
N ASN A 153 7.89 7.79 13.11
CA ASN A 153 8.23 6.89 14.21
C ASN A 153 7.00 6.30 14.88
N THR A 154 5.84 6.95 14.75
CA THR A 154 4.56 6.43 15.25
C THR A 154 3.96 5.35 14.35
N THR A 155 4.36 5.27 13.08
CA THR A 155 3.94 4.20 12.16
C THR A 155 4.85 2.98 12.19
N SER A 156 6.01 3.02 12.87
CA SER A 156 6.94 1.88 12.96
C SER A 156 6.50 0.77 13.92
N HIS A 157 5.38 0.92 14.63
CA HIS A 157 4.79 -0.16 15.43
C HIS A 157 3.79 -1.04 14.67
N LEU A 158 3.55 -0.76 13.40
CA LEU A 158 2.92 -1.71 12.49
C LEU A 158 4.03 -2.56 11.87
N THR A 159 4.60 -3.46 12.67
CA THR A 159 5.44 -4.56 12.17
C THR A 159 4.56 -5.46 11.30
N TYR A 160 4.86 -5.44 10.01
CA TYR A 160 4.35 -6.40 9.02
C TYR A 160 4.91 -7.79 9.28
#